data_cc382edfcee6e2c812cf061a16fe69ea
#
_entry.id   cc382edfcee6e2c812cf061a16fe69ea
#
_cell.length_a   1.000
_cell.length_b   1.000
_cell.length_c   1.000
_cell.angle_alpha   90.00
_cell.angle_beta   90.00
_cell.angle_gamma   90.00
#
_symmetry.space_group_name_H-M   'P 1'
#
loop_
_entity.id
_entity.type
_entity.pdbx_description
1 polymer ?
#
loop_
_entity_poly.entity_id
_entity_poly.type
_entity_poly.pdbx_seq_one_letter_code
_entity_poly.pdbx_strand_id
1 'polypeptide(L)'
;YFALPPLRSSEGFPTGLLTGFMNFVAGIGKDFKTDYIVFALDAKGSTFRNELFENYKAQRPDVPEDLLVQLPVAISWVEKMGFKIAIRTGYEADDMVASIAKDAKEKGFEVRIVSHDKDLYQLIDDANSVYLFDPTKKQIINEAKCIEKYGVTPKQFIDYQALVGDTADNIPGVKGVGAKTAQTLIEQFGTLENIYENIEKNDKKRTKELLIEGKENAFLSK
;
A
#
# COMPACT_ATOMS: atom_id res chain seq x y z
N TYR A 1 9.27 12.49 5.90
CA TYR A 1 9.62 13.86 5.51
C TYR A 1 8.70 14.88 6.18
N PHE A 2 7.40 14.81 5.95
CA PHE A 2 6.43 15.80 6.44
C PHE A 2 6.23 15.81 7.96
N ALA A 3 6.68 14.79 8.67
CA ALA A 3 6.58 14.71 10.13
C ALA A 3 7.71 15.46 10.88
N LEU A 4 8.74 15.90 10.18
CA LEU A 4 9.87 16.61 10.75
C LEU A 4 9.82 18.11 10.38
N PRO A 5 10.33 19.00 11.25
CA PRO A 5 10.50 20.40 10.89
C PRO A 5 11.48 20.53 9.70
N PRO A 6 11.48 21.66 8.97
CA PRO A 6 12.38 21.89 7.86
C PRO A 6 13.83 22.03 8.36
N LEU A 7 14.52 20.89 8.49
CA LEU A 7 15.92 20.83 8.91
C LEU A 7 16.84 21.14 7.73
N ARG A 8 17.89 21.93 7.99
CA ARG A 8 18.92 22.28 7.01
C ARG A 8 20.31 22.13 7.61
N SER A 9 21.31 21.87 6.74
CA SER A 9 22.72 21.96 7.09
C SER A 9 23.15 23.41 7.30
N SER A 10 24.40 23.60 7.78
CA SER A 10 25.03 24.93 7.87
C SER A 10 25.13 25.67 6.53
N GLU A 11 25.14 24.91 5.43
CA GLU A 11 25.23 25.42 4.05
C GLU A 11 23.84 25.59 3.39
N GLY A 12 22.75 25.38 4.15
CA GLY A 12 21.39 25.55 3.68
C GLY A 12 20.80 24.33 2.96
N PHE A 13 21.52 23.21 2.80
CA PHE A 13 20.98 22.00 2.18
C PHE A 13 19.89 21.37 3.06
N PRO A 14 18.72 21.00 2.51
CA PRO A 14 17.66 20.39 3.28
C PRO A 14 18.07 18.98 3.75
N THR A 15 17.81 18.66 5.04
CA THR A 15 18.25 17.41 5.67
C THR A 15 17.14 16.64 6.37
N GLY A 16 15.89 17.12 6.30
CA GLY A 16 14.76 16.49 7.01
C GLY A 16 14.51 15.05 6.60
N LEU A 17 14.49 14.75 5.27
CA LEU A 17 14.36 13.38 4.78
C LEU A 17 15.53 12.51 5.25
N LEU A 18 16.76 12.99 5.08
CA LEU A 18 17.97 12.23 5.42
C LEU A 18 18.03 11.90 6.90
N THR A 19 17.68 12.86 7.77
CA THR A 19 17.60 12.65 9.22
C THR A 19 16.54 11.61 9.59
N GLY A 20 15.35 11.74 9.03
CA GLY A 20 14.26 10.78 9.26
C GLY A 20 14.62 9.38 8.75
N PHE A 21 15.21 9.29 7.57
CA PHE A 21 15.64 8.05 6.96
C PHE A 21 16.71 7.32 7.81
N MET A 22 17.74 8.03 8.26
CA MET A 22 18.80 7.44 9.10
C MET A 22 18.24 6.95 10.45
N ASN A 23 17.37 7.73 11.08
CA ASN A 23 16.70 7.31 12.31
C ASN A 23 15.84 6.06 12.10
N PHE A 24 15.14 5.99 10.97
CA PHE A 24 14.34 4.83 10.59
C PHE A 24 15.21 3.58 10.37
N VAL A 25 16.29 3.67 9.59
CA VAL A 25 17.21 2.55 9.34
C VAL A 25 17.87 2.07 10.64
N ALA A 26 18.31 2.99 11.48
CA ALA A 26 18.88 2.67 12.80
C ALA A 26 17.84 2.02 13.72
N GLY A 27 16.57 2.41 13.61
CA GLY A 27 15.44 1.80 14.33
C GLY A 27 15.19 0.36 13.90
N ILE A 28 15.14 0.11 12.60
CA ILE A 28 14.93 -1.25 12.06
C ILE A 28 16.01 -2.20 12.57
N GLY A 29 17.29 -1.80 12.51
CA GLY A 29 18.42 -2.62 12.99
C GLY A 29 18.38 -2.93 14.49
N LYS A 30 17.64 -2.12 15.28
CA LYS A 30 17.41 -2.39 16.72
C LYS A 30 16.16 -3.23 16.96
N ASP A 31 15.12 -2.97 16.19
CA ASP A 31 13.80 -3.59 16.37
C ASP A 31 13.74 -5.01 15.79
N PHE A 32 14.59 -5.33 14.81
CA PHE A 32 14.62 -6.63 14.14
C PHE A 32 16.01 -7.22 14.02
N LYS A 33 16.11 -8.53 14.32
CA LYS A 33 17.20 -9.36 13.85
C LYS A 33 16.77 -9.92 12.50
N THR A 34 17.35 -9.44 11.42
CA THR A 34 17.01 -9.88 10.06
C THR A 34 18.29 -10.16 9.28
N ASP A 35 18.25 -11.20 8.44
CA ASP A 35 19.36 -11.57 7.56
C ASP A 35 19.34 -10.75 6.26
N TYR A 36 18.16 -10.23 5.86
CA TYR A 36 17.96 -9.53 4.60
C TYR A 36 17.10 -8.28 4.79
N ILE A 37 17.55 -7.18 4.19
CA ILE A 37 16.77 -5.94 4.06
C ILE A 37 16.80 -5.54 2.59
N VAL A 38 15.62 -5.24 2.03
CA VAL A 38 15.47 -4.74 0.67
C VAL A 38 14.64 -3.46 0.71
N PHE A 39 15.09 -2.43 0.01
CA PHE A 39 14.36 -1.20 -0.18
C PHE A 39 13.65 -1.22 -1.51
N ALA A 40 12.34 -1.13 -1.52
CA ALA A 40 11.54 -0.97 -2.73
C ALA A 40 11.34 0.53 -3.01
N LEU A 41 11.57 0.93 -4.25
CA LEU A 41 11.47 2.32 -4.68
C LEU A 41 10.61 2.43 -5.94
N ASP A 42 9.90 3.56 -6.05
CA ASP A 42 9.20 3.92 -7.28
C ASP A 42 10.21 4.29 -8.38
N ALA A 43 10.00 3.75 -9.57
CA ALA A 43 10.72 4.17 -10.75
C ALA A 43 10.18 5.52 -11.25
N LYS A 44 11.01 6.25 -12.00
CA LYS A 44 10.57 7.47 -12.68
C LYS A 44 9.68 7.12 -13.87
N GLY A 45 8.66 7.93 -14.10
CA GLY A 45 7.76 7.84 -15.25
C GLY A 45 6.40 7.22 -14.92
N SER A 46 5.59 7.03 -15.94
CA SER A 46 4.28 6.40 -15.83
C SER A 46 4.41 4.90 -15.56
N THR A 47 3.38 4.34 -14.95
CA THR A 47 3.26 2.92 -14.68
C THR A 47 2.16 2.31 -15.55
N PHE A 48 2.08 0.98 -15.61
CA PHE A 48 1.00 0.30 -16.33
C PHE A 48 -0.41 0.71 -15.82
N ARG A 49 -0.52 1.19 -14.56
CA ARG A 49 -1.78 1.69 -14.01
C ARG A 49 -2.25 2.97 -14.69
N ASN A 50 -1.32 3.82 -15.14
CA ASN A 50 -1.67 5.01 -15.91
C ASN A 50 -2.15 4.66 -17.34
N GLU A 51 -1.69 3.53 -17.89
CA GLU A 51 -2.18 3.01 -19.18
C GLU A 51 -3.60 2.45 -19.05
N LEU A 52 -3.91 1.80 -17.91
CA LEU A 52 -5.25 1.26 -17.62
C LEU A 52 -6.25 2.35 -17.21
N PHE A 53 -5.79 3.36 -16.50
CA PHE A 53 -6.62 4.46 -15.98
C PHE A 53 -5.83 5.77 -15.95
N GLU A 54 -6.06 6.63 -16.94
CA GLU A 54 -5.33 7.89 -17.13
C GLU A 54 -5.39 8.80 -15.90
N ASN A 55 -6.50 8.78 -15.18
CA ASN A 55 -6.70 9.59 -13.98
C ASN A 55 -6.04 9.02 -12.70
N TYR A 56 -5.37 7.86 -12.78
CA TYR A 56 -4.69 7.28 -11.63
C TYR A 56 -3.65 8.23 -11.06
N LYS A 57 -3.79 8.59 -9.78
CA LYS A 57 -2.91 9.54 -9.06
C LYS A 57 -2.80 10.95 -9.67
N ALA A 58 -3.69 11.31 -10.62
CA ALA A 58 -3.59 12.57 -11.37
C ALA A 58 -3.74 13.82 -10.48
N GLN A 59 -4.40 13.74 -9.34
CA GLN A 59 -4.57 14.85 -8.40
C GLN A 59 -3.46 14.99 -7.37
N ARG A 60 -2.46 14.10 -7.37
CA ARG A 60 -1.36 14.20 -6.40
C ARG A 60 -0.56 15.48 -6.65
N PRO A 61 -0.27 16.28 -5.60
CA PRO A 61 0.56 17.47 -5.76
C PRO A 61 1.99 17.08 -6.14
N ASP A 62 2.68 18.02 -6.77
CA ASP A 62 4.09 17.85 -7.08
C ASP A 62 4.92 17.57 -5.82
N VAL A 63 5.96 16.77 -6.00
CA VAL A 63 6.89 16.47 -4.92
C VAL A 63 7.70 17.73 -4.58
N PRO A 64 7.77 18.15 -3.29
CA PRO A 64 8.53 19.32 -2.91
C PRO A 64 9.99 19.24 -3.35
N GLU A 65 10.55 20.36 -3.82
CA GLU A 65 11.94 20.44 -4.29
C GLU A 65 12.94 20.00 -3.21
N ASP A 66 12.73 20.43 -1.97
CA ASP A 66 13.53 19.99 -0.79
C ASP A 66 13.54 18.47 -0.60
N LEU A 67 12.51 17.77 -1.05
CA LEU A 67 12.47 16.30 -1.01
C LEU A 67 13.23 15.71 -2.20
N LEU A 68 13.01 16.26 -3.40
CA LEU A 68 13.64 15.78 -4.64
C LEU A 68 15.16 15.80 -4.56
N VAL A 69 15.77 16.85 -3.98
CA VAL A 69 17.24 16.98 -3.88
C VAL A 69 17.83 16.00 -2.84
N GLN A 70 17.08 15.56 -1.86
CA GLN A 70 17.52 14.62 -0.82
C GLN A 70 17.40 13.15 -1.26
N LEU A 71 16.46 12.81 -2.14
CA LEU A 71 16.20 11.42 -2.56
C LEU A 71 17.45 10.72 -3.14
N PRO A 72 18.20 11.34 -4.09
CA PRO A 72 19.40 10.69 -4.63
C PRO A 72 20.46 10.42 -3.55
N VAL A 73 20.57 11.30 -2.55
CA VAL A 73 21.50 11.13 -1.43
C VAL A 73 21.08 9.95 -0.56
N ALA A 74 19.78 9.86 -0.22
CA ALA A 74 19.24 8.74 0.55
C ALA A 74 19.43 7.40 -0.18
N ILE A 75 19.18 7.34 -1.49
CA ILE A 75 19.41 6.14 -2.32
C ILE A 75 20.90 5.74 -2.29
N SER A 76 21.80 6.71 -2.50
CA SER A 76 23.24 6.45 -2.41
C SER A 76 23.67 5.92 -1.04
N TRP A 77 23.02 6.34 0.04
CA TRP A 77 23.29 5.81 1.37
C TRP A 77 22.82 4.35 1.51
N VAL A 78 21.65 3.99 0.98
CA VAL A 78 21.18 2.60 0.93
C VAL A 78 22.20 1.70 0.25
N GLU A 79 22.71 2.12 -0.92
CA GLU A 79 23.73 1.37 -1.67
C GLU A 79 25.05 1.25 -0.90
N LYS A 80 25.53 2.36 -0.33
CA LYS A 80 26.77 2.38 0.46
C LYS A 80 26.70 1.55 1.75
N MET A 81 25.52 1.43 2.34
CA MET A 81 25.28 0.54 3.48
C MET A 81 25.19 -0.93 3.07
N GLY A 82 25.23 -1.25 1.78
CA GLY A 82 25.19 -2.62 1.25
C GLY A 82 23.79 -3.22 1.14
N PHE A 83 22.74 -2.42 1.34
CA PHE A 83 21.38 -2.89 1.18
C PHE A 83 21.00 -3.05 -0.30
N LYS A 84 20.07 -3.94 -0.56
CA LYS A 84 19.52 -4.13 -1.90
C LYS A 84 18.40 -3.15 -2.17
N ILE A 85 18.34 -2.65 -3.41
CA ILE A 85 17.26 -1.81 -3.91
C ILE A 85 16.51 -2.59 -4.97
N ALA A 86 15.21 -2.62 -4.85
CA ALA A 86 14.26 -3.13 -5.84
C ALA A 86 13.54 -1.95 -6.50
N ILE A 87 13.78 -1.78 -7.79
CA ILE A 87 13.16 -0.75 -8.61
C ILE A 87 12.97 -1.29 -10.02
N ARG A 88 11.84 -0.99 -10.66
CA ARG A 88 11.55 -1.43 -12.03
C ARG A 88 10.70 -0.40 -12.76
N THR A 89 11.18 0.04 -13.93
CA THR A 89 10.44 0.97 -14.79
C THR A 89 9.08 0.39 -15.18
N GLY A 90 8.04 1.21 -15.13
CA GLY A 90 6.66 0.82 -15.41
C GLY A 90 5.91 0.19 -14.23
N TYR A 91 6.57 0.03 -13.08
CA TYR A 91 6.01 -0.53 -11.85
C TYR A 91 6.24 0.40 -10.67
N GLU A 92 5.40 0.26 -9.65
CA GLU A 92 5.52 0.99 -8.39
C GLU A 92 6.30 0.19 -7.34
N ALA A 93 6.72 0.87 -6.27
CA ALA A 93 7.39 0.24 -5.13
C ALA A 93 6.54 -0.91 -4.55
N ASP A 94 5.22 -0.75 -4.50
CA ASP A 94 4.30 -1.76 -3.97
C ASP A 94 4.31 -3.06 -4.79
N ASP A 95 4.49 -2.96 -6.12
CA ASP A 95 4.64 -4.15 -6.98
C ASP A 95 5.93 -4.90 -6.66
N MET A 96 7.00 -4.16 -6.35
CA MET A 96 8.27 -4.75 -5.92
C MET A 96 8.14 -5.41 -4.56
N VAL A 97 7.47 -4.73 -3.60
CA VAL A 97 7.18 -5.31 -2.28
C VAL A 97 6.38 -6.59 -2.41
N ALA A 98 5.30 -6.59 -3.19
CA ALA A 98 4.45 -7.76 -3.39
C ALA A 98 5.22 -8.94 -4.02
N SER A 99 6.02 -8.65 -5.06
CA SER A 99 6.82 -9.66 -5.75
C SER A 99 7.87 -10.28 -4.83
N ILE A 100 8.59 -9.45 -4.06
CA ILE A 100 9.63 -9.93 -3.14
C ILE A 100 9.00 -10.69 -1.96
N ALA A 101 7.89 -10.20 -1.41
CA ALA A 101 7.19 -10.88 -0.32
C ALA A 101 6.70 -12.27 -0.75
N LYS A 102 6.16 -12.39 -1.97
CA LYS A 102 5.76 -13.67 -2.55
C LYS A 102 6.95 -14.62 -2.70
N ASP A 103 8.03 -14.18 -3.33
CA ASP A 103 9.25 -14.98 -3.53
C ASP A 103 9.87 -15.45 -2.20
N ALA A 104 9.94 -14.55 -1.21
CA ALA A 104 10.48 -14.86 0.10
C ALA A 104 9.60 -15.87 0.84
N LYS A 105 8.28 -15.69 0.82
CA LYS A 105 7.31 -16.61 1.38
C LYS A 105 7.44 -18.03 0.79
N GLU A 106 7.55 -18.15 -0.53
CA GLU A 106 7.70 -19.43 -1.23
C GLU A 106 9.01 -20.15 -0.85
N LYS A 107 10.02 -19.39 -0.40
CA LYS A 107 11.31 -19.90 0.10
C LYS A 107 11.31 -20.15 1.61
N GLY A 108 10.19 -19.97 2.30
CA GLY A 108 10.04 -20.21 3.73
C GLY A 108 10.60 -19.12 4.64
N PHE A 109 10.82 -17.92 4.14
CA PHE A 109 11.22 -16.77 4.97
C PHE A 109 10.03 -16.19 5.72
N GLU A 110 10.27 -15.72 6.95
CA GLU A 110 9.40 -14.76 7.60
C GLU A 110 9.58 -13.39 6.94
N VAL A 111 8.50 -12.76 6.51
CA VAL A 111 8.52 -11.49 5.80
C VAL A 111 7.88 -10.40 6.65
N ARG A 112 8.59 -9.29 6.83
CA ARG A 112 8.06 -8.09 7.48
C ARG A 112 8.08 -6.92 6.51
N ILE A 113 6.92 -6.54 6.03
CA ILE A 113 6.73 -5.40 5.15
C ILE A 113 6.60 -4.15 6.00
N VAL A 114 7.58 -3.26 5.94
CA VAL A 114 7.61 -2.02 6.73
C VAL A 114 7.00 -0.89 5.92
N SER A 115 5.74 -0.58 6.20
CA SER A 115 4.99 0.45 5.49
C SER A 115 3.80 0.94 6.29
N HIS A 116 3.32 2.16 5.99
CA HIS A 116 2.03 2.68 6.44
C HIS A 116 0.92 2.51 5.38
N ASP A 117 1.29 2.01 4.20
CA ASP A 117 0.35 1.90 3.10
C ASP A 117 -0.71 0.83 3.39
N LYS A 118 -1.98 1.25 3.29
CA LYS A 118 -3.11 0.34 3.50
C LYS A 118 -3.21 -0.71 2.42
N ASP A 119 -2.78 -0.42 1.20
CA ASP A 119 -2.93 -1.33 0.06
C ASP A 119 -2.12 -2.61 0.25
N LEU A 120 -1.07 -2.54 1.05
CA LEU A 120 -0.24 -3.70 1.39
C LEU A 120 -0.89 -4.66 2.40
N TYR A 121 -2.05 -4.30 3.00
CA TYR A 121 -2.80 -5.24 3.86
C TYR A 121 -3.19 -6.53 3.13
N GLN A 122 -3.40 -6.47 1.81
CA GLN A 122 -3.68 -7.63 0.97
C GLN A 122 -2.56 -8.69 0.97
N LEU A 123 -1.34 -8.30 1.35
CA LEU A 123 -0.17 -9.19 1.37
C LEU A 123 -0.01 -9.95 2.69
N ILE A 124 -0.75 -9.60 3.73
CA ILE A 124 -0.69 -10.26 5.03
C ILE A 124 -1.15 -11.72 4.88
N ASP A 125 -0.34 -12.64 5.42
CA ASP A 125 -0.58 -14.08 5.37
C ASP A 125 0.04 -14.72 6.62
N ASP A 126 -0.72 -14.81 7.70
CA ASP A 126 -0.24 -15.33 8.98
C ASP A 126 0.24 -16.77 8.85
N ALA A 127 -0.43 -17.58 8.01
CA ALA A 127 -0.08 -18.98 7.78
C ALA A 127 1.31 -19.16 7.15
N ASN A 128 1.77 -18.15 6.39
CA ASN A 128 3.08 -18.15 5.75
C ASN A 128 4.01 -17.07 6.33
N SER A 129 3.73 -16.57 7.52
CA SER A 129 4.57 -15.61 8.25
C SER A 129 4.87 -14.31 7.47
N VAL A 130 3.86 -13.77 6.77
CA VAL A 130 3.94 -12.46 6.11
C VAL A 130 3.14 -11.44 6.88
N TYR A 131 3.80 -10.41 7.39
CA TYR A 131 3.22 -9.38 8.23
C TYR A 131 3.54 -7.98 7.73
N LEU A 132 2.65 -7.01 7.99
CA LEU A 132 3.03 -5.60 7.94
C LEU A 132 3.63 -5.18 9.29
N PHE A 133 4.47 -4.16 9.25
CA PHE A 133 4.99 -3.50 10.43
C PHE A 133 4.79 -1.99 10.32
N ASP A 134 4.05 -1.44 11.29
CA ASP A 134 3.90 0.00 11.44
C ASP A 134 5.13 0.55 12.20
N PRO A 135 6.04 1.26 11.53
CA PRO A 135 7.27 1.73 12.14
C PRO A 135 7.05 2.86 13.16
N THR A 136 5.92 3.57 13.09
CA THR A 136 5.59 4.65 14.02
C THR A 136 5.06 4.09 15.34
N LYS A 137 4.16 3.12 15.26
CA LYS A 137 3.58 2.46 16.44
C LYS A 137 4.43 1.30 16.95
N LYS A 138 5.47 0.92 16.20
CA LYS A 138 6.31 -0.26 16.44
C LYS A 138 5.48 -1.54 16.63
N GLN A 139 4.53 -1.75 15.74
CA GLN A 139 3.52 -2.79 15.86
C GLN A 139 3.45 -3.67 14.63
N ILE A 140 3.47 -4.98 14.86
CA ILE A 140 3.13 -5.96 13.82
C ILE A 140 1.64 -5.88 13.53
N ILE A 141 1.29 -5.88 12.26
CA ILE A 141 -0.06 -5.93 11.74
C ILE A 141 -0.23 -7.27 11.04
N ASN A 142 -1.09 -8.09 11.59
CA ASN A 142 -1.43 -9.43 11.14
C ASN A 142 -2.89 -9.50 10.64
N GLU A 143 -3.37 -10.70 10.28
CA GLU A 143 -4.75 -10.91 9.81
C GLU A 143 -5.78 -10.41 10.83
N ALA A 144 -5.59 -10.69 12.12
CA ALA A 144 -6.53 -10.26 13.16
C ALA A 144 -6.67 -8.73 13.20
N LYS A 145 -5.56 -8.00 13.02
CA LYS A 145 -5.59 -6.53 12.96
C LYS A 145 -6.19 -5.98 11.67
N CYS A 146 -6.05 -6.69 10.56
CA CYS A 146 -6.76 -6.35 9.33
C CYS A 146 -8.28 -6.43 9.55
N ILE A 147 -8.74 -7.54 10.12
CA ILE A 147 -10.16 -7.75 10.43
C ILE A 147 -10.66 -6.72 11.46
N GLU A 148 -9.91 -6.46 12.52
CA GLU A 148 -10.26 -5.45 13.53
C GLU A 148 -10.46 -4.06 12.90
N LYS A 149 -9.57 -3.67 11.98
CA LYS A 149 -9.55 -2.34 11.37
C LYS A 149 -10.55 -2.17 10.23
N TYR A 150 -10.68 -3.17 9.37
CA TYR A 150 -11.42 -3.06 8.11
C TYR A 150 -12.65 -3.99 8.05
N GLY A 151 -12.80 -4.93 8.97
CA GLY A 151 -13.90 -5.90 8.98
C GLY A 151 -13.81 -6.97 7.91
N VAL A 152 -12.67 -7.09 7.24
CA VAL A 152 -12.42 -8.07 6.17
C VAL A 152 -11.06 -8.72 6.35
N THR A 153 -10.89 -9.94 5.83
CA THR A 153 -9.59 -10.62 5.82
C THR A 153 -8.65 -9.99 4.79
N PRO A 154 -7.32 -10.18 4.91
CA PRO A 154 -6.36 -9.73 3.88
C PRO A 154 -6.71 -10.23 2.47
N LYS A 155 -7.16 -11.47 2.33
CA LYS A 155 -7.58 -12.05 1.05
C LYS A 155 -8.79 -11.37 0.42
N GLN A 156 -9.64 -10.75 1.25
CA GLN A 156 -10.83 -10.01 0.82
C GLN A 156 -10.55 -8.51 0.64
N PHE A 157 -9.35 -8.06 1.01
CA PHE A 157 -9.04 -6.63 1.07
C PHE A 157 -9.09 -5.95 -0.30
N ILE A 158 -8.67 -6.64 -1.37
CA ILE A 158 -8.77 -6.14 -2.75
C ILE A 158 -10.24 -5.90 -3.12
N ASP A 159 -11.11 -6.88 -2.86
CA ASP A 159 -12.54 -6.77 -3.17
C ASP A 159 -13.23 -5.68 -2.35
N TYR A 160 -12.82 -5.53 -1.09
CA TYR A 160 -13.26 -4.43 -0.23
C TYR A 160 -12.86 -3.08 -0.81
N GLN A 161 -11.59 -2.90 -1.21
CA GLN A 161 -11.11 -1.65 -1.82
C GLN A 161 -11.76 -1.38 -3.17
N ALA A 162 -12.00 -2.40 -3.97
CA ALA A 162 -12.71 -2.27 -5.24
C ALA A 162 -14.12 -1.67 -5.08
N LEU A 163 -14.79 -1.96 -3.95
CA LEU A 163 -16.09 -1.36 -3.63
C LEU A 163 -15.97 0.06 -3.07
N VAL A 164 -15.03 0.29 -2.15
CA VAL A 164 -14.88 1.58 -1.44
C VAL A 164 -14.18 2.62 -2.29
N GLY A 165 -13.24 2.20 -3.14
CA GLY A 165 -12.33 3.07 -3.87
C GLY A 165 -11.22 3.64 -2.99
N ASP A 166 -10.38 4.48 -3.59
CA ASP A 166 -9.35 5.24 -2.92
C ASP A 166 -9.23 6.65 -3.49
N THR A 167 -9.66 7.62 -2.71
CA THR A 167 -9.60 9.04 -3.13
C THR A 167 -8.16 9.55 -3.21
N ALA A 168 -7.21 9.00 -2.43
CA ALA A 168 -5.81 9.42 -2.49
C ALA A 168 -5.14 9.04 -3.82
N ASP A 169 -5.58 7.95 -4.42
CA ASP A 169 -5.07 7.44 -5.69
C ASP A 169 -6.04 7.65 -6.86
N ASN A 170 -7.13 8.36 -6.60
CA ASN A 170 -8.20 8.61 -7.56
C ASN A 170 -8.87 7.32 -8.08
N ILE A 171 -8.91 6.29 -7.25
CA ILE A 171 -9.59 5.02 -7.55
C ILE A 171 -11.08 5.19 -7.24
N PRO A 172 -11.97 5.01 -8.23
CA PRO A 172 -13.36 5.45 -8.10
C PRO A 172 -14.21 4.61 -7.14
N GLY A 173 -13.98 3.31 -7.05
CA GLY A 173 -14.87 2.40 -6.32
C GLY A 173 -16.32 2.46 -6.84
N VAL A 174 -17.27 2.07 -5.99
CA VAL A 174 -18.70 2.19 -6.24
C VAL A 174 -19.23 3.43 -5.51
N LYS A 175 -19.59 4.46 -6.26
CA LYS A 175 -20.08 5.72 -5.68
C LYS A 175 -21.27 5.48 -4.74
N GLY A 176 -21.13 5.91 -3.50
CA GLY A 176 -22.16 5.74 -2.46
C GLY A 176 -22.06 4.44 -1.67
N VAL A 177 -21.11 3.56 -2.00
CA VAL A 177 -20.78 2.38 -1.20
C VAL A 177 -19.56 2.75 -0.31
N GLY A 178 -19.84 2.97 0.96
CA GLY A 178 -18.78 3.22 1.96
C GLY A 178 -18.34 1.93 2.68
N ALA A 179 -17.34 2.08 3.56
CA ALA A 179 -16.70 1.00 4.29
C ALA A 179 -17.68 -0.03 4.90
N LYS A 180 -18.69 0.44 5.64
CA LYS A 180 -19.66 -0.45 6.31
C LYS A 180 -20.53 -1.24 5.33
N THR A 181 -20.90 -0.64 4.21
CA THR A 181 -21.68 -1.34 3.17
C THR A 181 -20.80 -2.37 2.47
N ALA A 182 -19.55 -2.02 2.14
CA ALA A 182 -18.59 -2.94 1.54
C ALA A 182 -18.28 -4.14 2.46
N GLN A 183 -18.07 -3.91 3.77
CA GLN A 183 -17.91 -4.99 4.76
C GLN A 183 -19.08 -5.96 4.73
N THR A 184 -20.32 -5.44 4.81
CA THR A 184 -21.54 -6.28 4.78
C THR A 184 -21.63 -7.09 3.49
N LEU A 185 -21.31 -6.49 2.35
CA LEU A 185 -21.33 -7.18 1.06
C LEU A 185 -20.29 -8.29 0.99
N ILE A 186 -19.06 -8.01 1.44
CA ILE A 186 -17.98 -9.00 1.47
C ILE A 186 -18.28 -10.12 2.48
N GLU A 187 -18.85 -9.82 3.63
CA GLU A 187 -19.28 -10.81 4.61
C GLU A 187 -20.34 -11.75 4.03
N GLN A 188 -21.30 -11.19 3.28
CA GLN A 188 -22.42 -11.96 2.72
C GLN A 188 -22.03 -12.78 1.49
N PHE A 189 -21.20 -12.23 0.59
CA PHE A 189 -20.93 -12.80 -0.73
C PHE A 189 -19.48 -13.25 -0.93
N GLY A 190 -18.55 -12.83 -0.09
CA GLY A 190 -17.14 -13.22 -0.11
C GLY A 190 -16.27 -12.41 -1.07
N THR A 191 -16.62 -12.32 -2.35
CA THR A 191 -15.82 -11.67 -3.40
C THR A 191 -16.65 -10.69 -4.23
N LEU A 192 -15.97 -9.80 -4.95
CA LEU A 192 -16.60 -8.85 -5.85
C LEU A 192 -17.42 -9.56 -6.93
N GLU A 193 -16.88 -10.61 -7.53
CA GLU A 193 -17.54 -11.41 -8.55
C GLU A 193 -18.86 -12.00 -8.00
N ASN A 194 -18.80 -12.64 -6.85
CA ASN A 194 -19.98 -13.23 -6.21
C ASN A 194 -21.05 -12.20 -5.85
N ILE A 195 -20.65 -10.97 -5.48
CA ILE A 195 -21.59 -9.88 -5.24
C ILE A 195 -22.39 -9.59 -6.51
N TYR A 196 -21.73 -9.50 -7.66
CA TYR A 196 -22.40 -9.22 -8.93
C TYR A 196 -23.16 -10.40 -9.51
N GLU A 197 -22.69 -11.63 -9.32
CA GLU A 197 -23.44 -12.84 -9.71
C GLU A 197 -24.71 -13.04 -8.90
N ASN A 198 -24.70 -12.58 -7.64
CA ASN A 198 -25.83 -12.72 -6.73
C ASN A 198 -26.52 -11.39 -6.40
N ILE A 199 -26.41 -10.40 -7.28
CA ILE A 199 -26.90 -9.03 -7.03
C ILE A 199 -28.39 -8.98 -6.71
N GLU A 200 -29.18 -9.91 -7.29
CA GLU A 200 -30.61 -10.05 -7.03
C GLU A 200 -30.94 -10.49 -5.60
N LYS A 201 -30.00 -11.14 -4.91
CA LYS A 201 -30.16 -11.57 -3.52
C LYS A 201 -29.88 -10.45 -2.51
N ASN A 202 -29.51 -9.26 -2.99
CA ASN A 202 -29.32 -8.12 -2.12
C ASN A 202 -30.66 -7.47 -1.80
N ASP A 203 -31.11 -7.60 -0.55
CA ASP A 203 -32.40 -7.11 -0.09
C ASP A 203 -32.50 -5.57 -0.05
N LYS A 204 -31.35 -4.86 -0.08
CA LYS A 204 -31.31 -3.41 -0.03
C LYS A 204 -31.38 -2.82 -1.44
N LYS A 205 -32.58 -2.44 -1.89
CA LYS A 205 -32.83 -1.87 -3.21
C LYS A 205 -31.81 -0.77 -3.59
N ARG A 206 -31.56 0.18 -2.68
CA ARG A 206 -30.62 1.28 -2.93
C ARG A 206 -29.17 0.78 -3.17
N THR A 207 -28.71 -0.19 -2.37
CA THR A 207 -27.35 -0.77 -2.54
C THR A 207 -27.25 -1.49 -3.88
N LYS A 208 -28.29 -2.23 -4.27
CA LYS A 208 -28.34 -2.91 -5.57
C LYS A 208 -28.24 -1.91 -6.73
N GLU A 209 -29.01 -0.82 -6.69
CA GLU A 209 -28.94 0.25 -7.70
C GLU A 209 -27.51 0.82 -7.82
N LEU A 210 -26.88 1.16 -6.69
CA LEU A 210 -25.50 1.67 -6.67
C LEU A 210 -24.50 0.68 -7.25
N LEU A 211 -24.64 -0.60 -6.94
CA LEU A 211 -23.76 -1.64 -7.48
C LEU A 211 -23.93 -1.80 -9.00
N ILE A 212 -25.17 -1.76 -9.51
CA ILE A 212 -25.44 -1.83 -10.94
C ILE A 212 -24.83 -0.64 -11.67
N GLU A 213 -25.04 0.58 -11.17
CA GLU A 213 -24.50 1.82 -11.75
C GLU A 213 -22.96 1.85 -11.70
N GLY A 214 -22.36 1.34 -10.62
CA GLY A 214 -20.93 1.40 -10.37
C GLY A 214 -20.14 0.17 -10.81
N LYS A 215 -20.73 -0.79 -11.53
CA LYS A 215 -20.10 -2.08 -11.86
C LYS A 215 -18.74 -1.93 -12.55
N GLU A 216 -18.67 -1.11 -13.60
CA GLU A 216 -17.43 -0.89 -14.35
C GLU A 216 -16.33 -0.29 -13.46
N ASN A 217 -16.70 0.69 -12.64
CA ASN A 217 -15.78 1.31 -11.70
C ASN A 217 -15.28 0.31 -10.64
N ALA A 218 -16.13 -0.57 -10.13
CA ALA A 218 -15.74 -1.59 -9.17
C ALA A 218 -14.67 -2.55 -9.76
N PHE A 219 -14.90 -3.03 -10.98
CA PHE A 219 -13.93 -3.92 -11.64
C PHE A 219 -12.66 -3.19 -12.11
N LEU A 220 -12.75 -1.91 -12.48
CA LEU A 220 -11.58 -1.08 -12.75
C LEU A 220 -10.74 -0.87 -11.48
N SER A 221 -11.39 -0.77 -10.32
CA SER A 221 -10.76 -0.51 -9.03
C SER A 221 -10.13 -1.76 -8.39
N LYS A 222 -10.47 -2.94 -8.88
CA LYS A 222 -9.89 -4.23 -8.48
C LYS A 222 -8.58 -4.53 -9.22
#